data_fcf0eaa7692de8ccbbe1b6459fec68a5
#
_entry.id   fcf0eaa7692de8ccbbe1b6459fec68a5
#
_cell.length_a   1.000
_cell.length_b   1.000
_cell.length_c   1.000
_cell.angle_alpha   90.00
_cell.angle_beta   90.00
_cell.angle_gamma   90.00
#
_symmetry.space_group_name_H-M   'P 1'
#
loop_
_entity.id
_entity.type
_entity.pdbx_description
1 polymer ?
#
loop_
_entity_poly.entity_id
_entity_poly.type
_entity_poly.pdbx_seq_one_letter_code
_entity_poly.pdbx_strand_id
1 'polypeptide(L)'
;MRVTRAVAALFLALLLLTGVTAAQEKKAKTVDELAKMYDVSSCKKCHPKEFGEWEKSIHARSLIGTGRTMATIKTAIQDGMMKEWAKSGIKEVKDIKVEHMLHCLKCHLPQLKDATDAVAQQIAKAVIDGDTATLEKVNINCIICHNRMAIVHKLVDGEPEANVIYGSKEGSHGDNMFKALKKSPIMKESIICGQCHGLGPNFELANPTQCATLYGSYLHNYVQSVGVVPETCQDCHMTKHKTGHTMPGYRDPLIAKNAVDVEVQARGYQVLFKAGEHIPTAAVQVKLTSNAGHRIPDG
;
A
#
# COMPACT_ATOMS: atom_id res chain seq x y z
N MET A 1 25.43 51.39 28.59
CA MET A 1 26.05 50.04 28.44
C MET A 1 25.59 48.97 29.43
N ARG A 2 25.02 49.24 30.61
CA ARG A 2 24.51 48.20 31.54
C ARG A 2 23.10 47.72 31.23
N VAL A 3 22.23 48.55 30.65
CA VAL A 3 20.83 48.21 30.32
C VAL A 3 20.76 47.27 29.11
N THR A 4 21.60 47.45 28.10
CA THR A 4 21.65 46.60 26.90
C THR A 4 22.10 45.16 27.18
N ARG A 5 22.93 44.93 28.22
CA ARG A 5 23.35 43.58 28.61
C ARG A 5 22.28 42.83 29.38
N ALA A 6 21.43 43.52 30.16
CA ALA A 6 20.31 42.89 30.87
C ALA A 6 19.19 42.46 29.92
N VAL A 7 18.89 43.24 28.88
CA VAL A 7 17.87 42.89 27.88
C VAL A 7 18.31 41.71 27.02
N ALA A 8 19.59 41.66 26.62
CA ALA A 8 20.12 40.52 25.85
C ALA A 8 20.14 39.21 26.67
N ALA A 9 20.41 39.26 27.96
CA ALA A 9 20.37 38.10 28.84
C ALA A 9 18.95 37.60 29.07
N LEU A 10 17.94 38.49 29.12
CA LEU A 10 16.51 38.12 29.24
C LEU A 10 15.99 37.44 27.96
N PHE A 11 16.40 37.94 26.79
CA PHE A 11 16.03 37.32 25.51
C PHE A 11 16.68 35.94 25.31
N LEU A 12 17.92 35.74 25.76
CA LEU A 12 18.60 34.46 25.70
C LEU A 12 17.98 33.44 26.67
N ALA A 13 17.54 33.89 27.86
CA ALA A 13 16.82 33.03 28.81
C ALA A 13 15.40 32.65 28.36
N LEU A 14 14.70 33.54 27.65
CA LEU A 14 13.38 33.23 27.07
C LEU A 14 13.48 32.21 25.88
N LEU A 15 14.57 32.27 25.11
CA LEU A 15 14.82 31.31 24.01
C LEU A 15 15.19 29.90 24.53
N LEU A 16 15.69 29.78 25.74
CA LEU A 16 16.02 28.49 26.35
C LEU A 16 14.81 27.82 27.05
N LEU A 17 13.73 28.56 27.28
CA LEU A 17 12.51 28.05 27.91
C LEU A 17 11.43 27.54 26.92
N THR A 18 11.61 27.80 25.64
CA THR A 18 10.77 27.14 24.58
C THR A 18 11.42 25.87 24.04
N GLY A 19 11.92 25.05 24.96
CA GLY A 19 12.12 23.65 24.67
C GLY A 19 10.74 23.01 24.40
N VAL A 20 10.26 23.10 23.18
CA VAL A 20 9.21 22.21 22.70
C VAL A 20 9.77 20.81 22.86
N THR A 21 9.49 20.19 24.00
CA THR A 21 9.60 18.72 24.13
C THR A 21 8.61 18.17 23.13
N ALA A 22 9.06 17.95 21.89
CA ALA A 22 8.39 17.04 20.99
C ALA A 22 8.25 15.75 21.80
N ALA A 23 7.03 15.44 22.22
CA ALA A 23 6.74 14.18 22.89
C ALA A 23 7.25 13.10 21.92
N GLN A 24 8.32 12.42 22.32
CA GLN A 24 8.92 11.39 21.49
C GLN A 24 7.82 10.36 21.28
N GLU A 25 7.29 10.25 20.07
CA GLU A 25 6.22 9.32 19.75
C GLU A 25 6.66 7.92 20.21
N LYS A 26 5.86 7.32 21.07
CA LYS A 26 6.18 6.02 21.67
C LYS A 26 6.20 4.96 20.58
N LYS A 27 7.38 4.52 20.17
CA LYS A 27 7.54 3.45 19.18
C LYS A 27 7.27 2.09 19.79
N ALA A 28 6.55 1.24 19.06
CA ALA A 28 6.33 -0.15 19.42
C ALA A 28 7.66 -0.91 19.51
N LYS A 29 7.81 -1.75 20.52
CA LYS A 29 8.99 -2.58 20.76
C LYS A 29 8.78 -4.05 20.39
N THR A 30 7.53 -4.46 20.22
CA THR A 30 7.12 -5.82 19.79
C THR A 30 6.06 -5.74 18.70
N VAL A 31 5.87 -6.83 17.96
CA VAL A 31 4.78 -6.95 16.98
C VAL A 31 3.42 -6.81 17.67
N ASP A 32 3.25 -7.35 18.88
CA ASP A 32 2.01 -7.24 19.62
C ASP A 32 1.71 -5.80 20.06
N GLU A 33 2.72 -5.04 20.46
CA GLU A 33 2.55 -3.61 20.75
C GLU A 33 2.16 -2.83 19.49
N LEU A 34 2.79 -3.13 18.34
CA LEU A 34 2.44 -2.51 17.07
C LEU A 34 1.01 -2.85 16.66
N ALA A 35 0.61 -4.11 16.77
CA ALA A 35 -0.75 -4.55 16.50
C ALA A 35 -1.77 -3.82 17.37
N LYS A 36 -1.46 -3.67 18.68
CA LYS A 36 -2.33 -2.95 19.62
C LYS A 36 -2.44 -1.45 19.31
N MET A 37 -1.37 -0.81 18.83
CA MET A 37 -1.41 0.59 18.43
C MET A 37 -2.34 0.83 17.22
N TYR A 38 -2.56 -0.18 16.42
CA TYR A 38 -3.37 -0.16 15.19
C TYR A 38 -4.58 -1.09 15.28
N ASP A 39 -5.06 -1.37 16.48
CA ASP A 39 -6.27 -2.19 16.68
C ASP A 39 -7.51 -1.48 16.15
N VAL A 40 -8.26 -2.17 15.31
CA VAL A 40 -9.50 -1.70 14.68
C VAL A 40 -10.74 -2.48 15.14
N SER A 41 -10.61 -3.29 16.18
CA SER A 41 -11.71 -4.12 16.70
C SER A 41 -12.93 -3.28 17.11
N SER A 42 -12.73 -2.05 17.58
CA SER A 42 -13.82 -1.13 17.92
C SER A 42 -14.65 -0.72 16.70
N CYS A 43 -14.05 -0.64 15.50
CA CYS A 43 -14.73 -0.28 14.26
C CYS A 43 -15.86 -1.26 13.92
N LYS A 44 -15.67 -2.56 14.24
CA LYS A 44 -16.64 -3.63 13.96
C LYS A 44 -18.00 -3.39 14.60
N LYS A 45 -18.04 -2.70 15.75
CA LYS A 45 -19.29 -2.46 16.50
C LYS A 45 -20.28 -1.59 15.72
N CYS A 46 -19.78 -0.58 15.01
CA CYS A 46 -20.59 0.37 14.25
C CYS A 46 -20.53 0.13 12.73
N HIS A 47 -19.45 -0.50 12.23
CA HIS A 47 -19.22 -0.79 10.82
C HIS A 47 -19.06 -2.31 10.55
N PRO A 48 -20.02 -3.16 10.97
CA PRO A 48 -19.88 -4.63 10.87
C PRO A 48 -19.80 -5.12 9.43
N LYS A 49 -20.45 -4.42 8.50
CA LYS A 49 -20.42 -4.75 7.06
C LYS A 49 -19.05 -4.47 6.48
N GLU A 50 -18.57 -3.24 6.61
CA GLU A 50 -17.28 -2.79 6.08
C GLU A 50 -16.13 -3.58 6.69
N PHE A 51 -16.22 -3.89 7.98
CA PHE A 51 -15.27 -4.72 8.69
C PHE A 51 -15.25 -6.16 8.14
N GLY A 52 -16.41 -6.79 7.95
CA GLY A 52 -16.51 -8.15 7.42
C GLY A 52 -16.09 -8.25 5.95
N GLU A 53 -16.25 -7.19 5.16
CA GLU A 53 -15.72 -7.07 3.80
C GLU A 53 -14.19 -6.99 3.83
N TRP A 54 -13.63 -6.11 4.67
CA TRP A 54 -12.18 -5.94 4.84
C TRP A 54 -11.49 -7.22 5.34
N GLU A 55 -12.06 -7.94 6.32
CA GLU A 55 -11.51 -9.21 6.81
C GLU A 55 -11.26 -10.23 5.68
N LYS A 56 -12.06 -10.19 4.62
CA LYS A 56 -11.94 -11.06 3.43
C LYS A 56 -10.93 -10.53 2.42
N SER A 57 -10.52 -9.28 2.54
CA SER A 57 -9.62 -8.64 1.57
C SER A 57 -8.17 -9.10 1.72
N ILE A 58 -7.38 -8.88 0.69
CA ILE A 58 -5.93 -9.08 0.74
C ILE A 58 -5.26 -8.07 1.69
N HIS A 59 -5.85 -6.89 1.88
CA HIS A 59 -5.32 -5.88 2.81
C HIS A 59 -5.30 -6.38 4.26
N ALA A 60 -6.30 -7.16 4.67
CA ALA A 60 -6.31 -7.80 6.00
C ALA A 60 -5.16 -8.81 6.21
N ARG A 61 -4.44 -9.18 5.15
CA ARG A 61 -3.31 -10.12 5.15
C ARG A 61 -2.16 -9.60 4.30
N SER A 62 -1.87 -8.33 4.40
CA SER A 62 -0.98 -7.60 3.48
C SER A 62 0.45 -8.16 3.38
N LEU A 63 0.97 -8.77 4.45
CA LEU A 63 2.30 -9.41 4.45
C LEU A 63 2.27 -10.84 3.90
N ILE A 64 1.20 -11.57 4.12
CA ILE A 64 1.04 -12.95 3.64
C ILE A 64 0.50 -12.91 2.21
N GLY A 65 -0.50 -12.07 1.96
CA GLY A 65 -1.16 -11.89 0.70
C GLY A 65 -1.71 -13.21 0.15
N THR A 66 -1.24 -13.56 -1.04
CA THR A 66 -1.56 -14.83 -1.72
C THR A 66 -0.46 -15.88 -1.55
N GLY A 67 0.46 -15.67 -0.62
CA GLY A 67 1.71 -16.43 -0.51
C GLY A 67 2.85 -15.84 -1.36
N ARG A 68 2.53 -15.27 -2.52
CA ARG A 68 3.53 -14.61 -3.39
C ARG A 68 4.15 -13.39 -2.72
N THR A 69 3.36 -12.56 -2.04
CA THR A 69 3.84 -11.38 -1.32
C THR A 69 4.90 -11.76 -0.30
N MET A 70 4.57 -12.72 0.57
CA MET A 70 5.53 -13.22 1.58
C MET A 70 6.79 -13.81 0.93
N ALA A 71 6.64 -14.61 -0.13
CA ALA A 71 7.77 -15.18 -0.86
C ALA A 71 8.67 -14.09 -1.46
N THR A 72 8.08 -13.06 -2.06
CA THR A 72 8.83 -11.92 -2.64
C THR A 72 9.58 -11.15 -1.56
N ILE A 73 8.94 -10.85 -0.42
CA ILE A 73 9.60 -10.15 0.70
C ILE A 73 10.73 -11.03 1.26
N LYS A 74 10.51 -12.35 1.40
CA LYS A 74 11.53 -13.31 1.83
C LYS A 74 12.75 -13.27 0.92
N THR A 75 12.55 -13.37 -0.40
CA THR A 75 13.62 -13.28 -1.39
C THR A 75 14.35 -11.93 -1.31
N ALA A 76 13.62 -10.82 -1.19
CA ALA A 76 14.22 -9.50 -1.04
C ALA A 76 15.12 -9.40 0.20
N ILE A 77 14.73 -10.03 1.32
CA ILE A 77 15.54 -10.06 2.54
C ILE A 77 16.75 -11.00 2.36
N GLN A 78 16.51 -12.28 2.03
CA GLN A 78 17.54 -13.32 2.08
C GLN A 78 18.53 -13.23 0.90
N ASP A 79 18.03 -12.98 -0.29
CA ASP A 79 18.86 -12.96 -1.49
C ASP A 79 19.24 -11.50 -1.86
N GLY A 80 18.34 -10.54 -1.69
CA GLY A 80 18.64 -9.14 -1.90
C GLY A 80 19.52 -8.55 -0.79
N MET A 81 18.90 -8.21 0.34
CA MET A 81 19.57 -7.44 1.41
C MET A 81 20.80 -8.12 1.98
N MET A 82 20.72 -9.44 2.23
CA MET A 82 21.80 -10.18 2.90
C MET A 82 22.89 -10.67 1.96
N LYS A 83 22.68 -10.72 0.65
CA LYS A 83 23.66 -11.27 -0.30
C LYS A 83 23.98 -10.31 -1.43
N GLU A 84 23.00 -10.00 -2.29
CA GLU A 84 23.25 -9.37 -3.59
C GLU A 84 23.42 -7.85 -3.50
N TRP A 85 22.74 -7.19 -2.57
CA TRP A 85 22.80 -5.73 -2.46
C TRP A 85 24.01 -5.30 -1.65
N ALA A 86 25.13 -5.19 -2.30
CA ALA A 86 26.44 -4.95 -1.68
C ALA A 86 26.50 -3.71 -0.74
N LYS A 87 25.62 -2.74 -0.96
CA LYS A 87 25.55 -1.51 -0.14
C LYS A 87 24.56 -1.59 1.00
N SER A 88 23.85 -2.72 1.18
CA SER A 88 22.88 -2.85 2.27
C SER A 88 23.53 -2.81 3.64
N GLY A 89 24.74 -3.36 3.75
CA GLY A 89 25.44 -3.55 5.04
C GLY A 89 24.82 -4.65 5.91
N ILE A 90 23.79 -5.35 5.43
CA ILE A 90 23.02 -6.36 6.18
C ILE A 90 23.63 -7.74 5.88
N LYS A 91 24.04 -8.45 6.93
CA LYS A 91 24.54 -9.82 6.86
C LYS A 91 23.59 -10.81 7.50
N GLU A 92 22.87 -10.39 8.50
CA GLU A 92 21.95 -11.22 9.29
C GLU A 92 20.74 -10.40 9.77
N VAL A 93 19.70 -11.08 10.28
CA VAL A 93 18.44 -10.43 10.69
C VAL A 93 18.67 -9.32 11.72
N LYS A 94 19.64 -9.46 12.63
CA LYS A 94 19.91 -8.43 13.64
C LYS A 94 20.41 -7.10 13.07
N ASP A 95 20.92 -7.09 11.84
CA ASP A 95 21.40 -5.88 11.17
C ASP A 95 20.25 -5.10 10.50
N ILE A 96 19.06 -5.71 10.42
CA ILE A 96 17.90 -5.13 9.78
C ILE A 96 17.35 -4.00 10.66
N LYS A 97 17.10 -2.85 10.03
CA LYS A 97 16.43 -1.70 10.62
C LYS A 97 15.10 -1.45 9.93
N VAL A 98 14.25 -0.62 10.57
CA VAL A 98 12.98 -0.17 9.97
C VAL A 98 13.19 0.39 8.56
N GLU A 99 14.19 1.26 8.37
CA GLU A 99 14.50 1.89 7.08
C GLU A 99 14.74 0.87 5.95
N HIS A 100 15.40 -0.25 6.25
CA HIS A 100 15.68 -1.30 5.27
C HIS A 100 14.39 -1.99 4.81
N MET A 101 13.46 -2.23 5.72
CA MET A 101 12.20 -2.90 5.43
C MET A 101 11.19 -1.99 4.72
N LEU A 102 11.30 -0.67 4.84
CA LEU A 102 10.35 0.27 4.23
C LEU A 102 10.34 0.24 2.70
N HIS A 103 11.35 -0.32 2.03
CA HIS A 103 11.33 -0.55 0.59
C HIS A 103 10.09 -1.37 0.15
N CYS A 104 9.70 -2.36 0.95
CA CYS A 104 8.50 -3.17 0.74
C CYS A 104 7.36 -2.74 1.69
N LEU A 105 7.70 -2.53 2.96
CA LEU A 105 6.70 -2.38 4.01
C LEU A 105 6.10 -0.98 4.09
N LYS A 106 6.61 0.01 3.36
CA LYS A 106 5.92 1.28 3.22
C LYS A 106 4.50 1.10 2.64
N CYS A 107 4.33 0.13 1.74
CA CYS A 107 3.03 -0.22 1.17
C CYS A 107 2.37 -1.41 1.89
N HIS A 108 3.15 -2.45 2.26
CA HIS A 108 2.60 -3.68 2.82
C HIS A 108 2.38 -3.64 4.34
N LEU A 109 3.06 -2.75 5.06
CA LEU A 109 2.91 -2.53 6.50
C LEU A 109 3.39 -1.12 6.87
N PRO A 110 2.71 -0.05 6.43
CA PRO A 110 3.16 1.33 6.60
C PRO A 110 3.33 1.74 8.07
N GLN A 111 2.59 1.15 9.00
CA GLN A 111 2.72 1.38 10.43
C GLN A 111 4.06 0.91 11.03
N LEU A 112 4.90 0.19 10.27
CA LEU A 112 6.24 -0.18 10.73
C LEU A 112 7.10 1.05 11.07
N LYS A 113 6.82 2.20 10.49
CA LYS A 113 7.48 3.47 10.84
C LYS A 113 7.33 3.84 12.33
N ASP A 114 6.26 3.39 12.99
CA ASP A 114 5.97 3.65 14.39
C ASP A 114 6.54 2.56 15.32
N ALA A 115 7.46 1.76 14.80
CA ALA A 115 8.12 0.68 15.51
C ALA A 115 9.62 0.89 15.65
N THR A 116 10.25 0.14 16.55
CA THR A 116 11.71 0.06 16.69
C THR A 116 12.29 -0.96 15.70
N ASP A 117 13.62 -0.93 15.51
CA ASP A 117 14.34 -1.90 14.68
C ASP A 117 14.12 -3.35 15.15
N ALA A 118 13.91 -3.56 16.45
CA ALA A 118 13.58 -4.87 16.99
C ALA A 118 12.29 -5.46 16.39
N VAL A 119 11.29 -4.64 16.11
CA VAL A 119 10.05 -5.09 15.44
C VAL A 119 10.31 -5.41 13.97
N ALA A 120 11.11 -4.60 13.27
CA ALA A 120 11.52 -4.89 11.90
C ALA A 120 12.25 -6.25 11.80
N GLN A 121 13.11 -6.55 12.78
CA GLN A 121 13.81 -7.85 12.89
C GLN A 121 12.85 -9.01 13.17
N GLN A 122 11.87 -8.82 14.07
CA GLN A 122 10.83 -9.82 14.35
C GLN A 122 10.01 -10.13 13.09
N ILE A 123 9.60 -9.11 12.35
CA ILE A 123 8.84 -9.28 11.09
C ILE A 123 9.71 -9.95 10.02
N ALA A 124 10.95 -9.52 9.85
CA ALA A 124 11.87 -10.15 8.90
C ALA A 124 12.08 -11.62 9.20
N LYS A 125 12.27 -11.96 10.49
CA LYS A 125 12.39 -13.35 10.94
C LYS A 125 11.10 -14.14 10.67
N ALA A 126 9.95 -13.60 11.01
CA ALA A 126 8.66 -14.24 10.75
C ALA A 126 8.43 -14.53 9.26
N VAL A 127 8.82 -13.59 8.37
CA VAL A 127 8.76 -13.78 6.91
C VAL A 127 9.71 -14.90 6.47
N ILE A 128 10.94 -14.92 6.96
CA ILE A 128 11.94 -15.96 6.63
C ILE A 128 11.47 -17.34 7.07
N ASP A 129 10.94 -17.44 8.28
CA ASP A 129 10.52 -18.70 8.90
C ASP A 129 9.13 -19.15 8.40
N GLY A 130 8.36 -18.27 7.74
CA GLY A 130 6.99 -18.55 7.34
C GLY A 130 6.00 -18.53 8.51
N ASP A 131 6.29 -17.78 9.57
CA ASP A 131 5.43 -17.62 10.74
C ASP A 131 4.23 -16.71 10.44
N THR A 132 3.21 -17.31 9.83
CA THR A 132 1.97 -16.60 9.48
C THR A 132 1.22 -16.10 10.70
N ALA A 133 1.29 -16.80 11.84
CA ALA A 133 0.60 -16.40 13.06
C ALA A 133 1.11 -15.05 13.60
N THR A 134 2.41 -14.77 13.49
CA THR A 134 2.98 -13.47 13.81
C THR A 134 2.61 -12.42 12.77
N LEU A 135 2.65 -12.76 11.48
CA LEU A 135 2.39 -11.81 10.39
C LEU A 135 0.91 -11.40 10.30
N GLU A 136 -0.03 -12.26 10.69
CA GLU A 136 -1.47 -11.96 10.72
C GLU A 136 -1.87 -10.91 11.75
N LYS A 137 -1.06 -10.68 12.77
CA LYS A 137 -1.32 -9.66 13.79
C LYS A 137 -1.25 -8.24 13.24
N VAL A 138 -0.55 -8.04 12.14
CA VAL A 138 -0.30 -6.72 11.54
C VAL A 138 -0.71 -6.71 10.06
N ASN A 139 -1.44 -5.68 9.65
CA ASN A 139 -2.08 -5.64 8.34
C ASN A 139 -2.39 -4.20 7.92
N ILE A 140 -2.83 -4.02 6.68
CA ILE A 140 -3.41 -2.75 6.22
C ILE A 140 -4.88 -2.74 6.63
N ASN A 141 -5.25 -1.84 7.52
CA ASN A 141 -6.59 -1.80 8.10
C ASN A 141 -7.25 -0.42 7.98
N CYS A 142 -8.40 -0.27 8.62
CA CYS A 142 -9.22 0.94 8.58
C CYS A 142 -8.41 2.20 8.90
N ILE A 143 -7.57 2.17 9.93
CA ILE A 143 -6.78 3.32 10.39
C ILE A 143 -5.74 3.74 9.34
N ILE A 144 -5.17 2.78 8.60
CA ILE A 144 -4.16 3.06 7.59
C ILE A 144 -4.74 3.94 6.47
N CYS A 145 -5.95 3.62 6.00
CA CYS A 145 -6.60 4.39 4.95
C CYS A 145 -7.33 5.63 5.50
N HIS A 146 -7.98 5.51 6.68
CA HIS A 146 -8.88 6.53 7.18
C HIS A 146 -8.27 7.51 8.20
N ASN A 147 -7.06 7.25 8.73
CA ASN A 147 -6.42 8.16 9.66
C ASN A 147 -4.95 8.42 9.34
N ARG A 148 -4.15 7.36 9.32
CA ARG A 148 -2.71 7.49 9.22
C ARG A 148 -2.23 7.08 7.85
N MET A 149 -1.18 7.69 7.36
CA MET A 149 -0.39 7.20 6.24
C MET A 149 -0.90 7.45 4.83
N ALA A 150 -1.92 8.18 4.61
CA ALA A 150 -2.07 8.71 3.28
C ALA A 150 -0.97 9.75 3.04
N ILE A 151 0.07 9.41 2.31
CA ILE A 151 1.10 10.36 1.85
C ILE A 151 0.42 11.57 1.20
N VAL A 152 -0.67 11.29 0.51
CA VAL A 152 -1.48 12.28 -0.17
C VAL A 152 -2.25 13.18 0.81
N HIS A 153 -2.66 12.68 1.97
CA HIS A 153 -3.24 13.52 3.02
C HIS A 153 -2.27 14.60 3.48
N LYS A 154 -0.99 14.26 3.62
CA LYS A 154 0.04 15.24 3.97
C LYS A 154 0.21 16.35 2.94
N LEU A 155 0.05 16.02 1.67
CA LEU A 155 0.22 16.98 0.58
C LEU A 155 -0.98 17.93 0.41
N VAL A 156 -2.18 17.46 0.73
CA VAL A 156 -3.43 18.20 0.51
C VAL A 156 -4.04 18.71 1.80
N ASP A 157 -4.15 17.85 2.82
CA ASP A 157 -4.82 18.13 4.09
C ASP A 157 -3.83 18.42 5.24
N GLY A 158 -2.51 18.31 4.99
CA GLY A 158 -1.46 18.38 6.00
C GLY A 158 -1.25 17.06 6.75
N GLU A 159 -0.60 17.12 7.91
CA GLU A 159 -0.38 15.95 8.75
C GLU A 159 -1.72 15.46 9.32
N PRO A 160 -2.01 14.14 9.25
CA PRO A 160 -3.22 13.58 9.83
C PRO A 160 -3.29 13.80 11.33
N GLU A 161 -4.44 14.26 11.81
CA GLU A 161 -4.67 14.44 13.24
C GLU A 161 -4.88 13.09 13.93
N ALA A 162 -4.25 12.90 15.08
CA ALA A 162 -4.21 11.61 15.77
C ALA A 162 -5.60 11.02 16.11
N ASN A 163 -6.60 11.87 16.37
CA ASN A 163 -7.92 11.47 16.87
C ASN A 163 -9.03 11.72 15.85
N VAL A 164 -8.71 11.76 14.57
CA VAL A 164 -9.65 12.07 13.48
C VAL A 164 -9.74 10.88 12.52
N ILE A 165 -10.94 10.56 12.10
CA ILE A 165 -11.20 9.68 10.96
C ILE A 165 -11.52 10.53 9.74
N TYR A 166 -10.83 10.29 8.65
CA TYR A 166 -11.04 10.95 7.38
C TYR A 166 -11.98 10.14 6.50
N GLY A 167 -12.98 10.80 5.94
CA GLY A 167 -13.99 10.15 5.11
C GLY A 167 -14.71 11.12 4.20
N SER A 168 -15.94 10.77 3.80
CA SER A 168 -16.80 11.61 2.96
C SER A 168 -17.69 12.57 3.76
N LYS A 169 -17.66 12.52 5.08
CA LYS A 169 -18.53 13.28 5.99
C LYS A 169 -17.70 14.07 7.00
N GLU A 170 -18.35 15.03 7.64
CA GLU A 170 -17.82 15.80 8.77
C GLU A 170 -18.70 15.61 9.99
N GLY A 171 -18.14 15.76 11.19
CA GLY A 171 -18.88 15.73 12.44
C GLY A 171 -18.19 15.00 13.58
N SER A 172 -18.99 14.58 14.55
CA SER A 172 -18.52 13.75 15.67
C SER A 172 -18.46 12.30 15.24
N HIS A 173 -17.37 11.62 15.60
CA HIS A 173 -17.23 10.19 15.49
C HIS A 173 -17.35 9.60 16.89
N GLY A 174 -18.33 8.78 17.16
CA GLY A 174 -18.69 8.33 18.50
C GLY A 174 -17.75 7.30 19.15
N ASP A 175 -16.53 7.15 18.66
CA ASP A 175 -15.52 6.23 19.17
C ASP A 175 -14.62 6.91 20.22
N ASN A 176 -14.12 6.14 21.19
CA ASN A 176 -13.23 6.68 22.23
C ASN A 176 -11.85 7.04 21.71
N MET A 177 -11.38 6.35 20.66
CA MET A 177 -10.08 6.59 20.03
C MET A 177 -10.14 7.75 19.04
N PHE A 178 -11.22 7.83 18.26
CA PHE A 178 -11.43 8.83 17.24
C PHE A 178 -12.69 9.64 17.56
N LYS A 179 -12.52 10.90 17.91
CA LYS A 179 -13.63 11.78 18.34
C LYS A 179 -14.26 12.58 17.23
N ALA A 180 -13.54 12.79 16.16
CA ALA A 180 -13.97 13.64 15.05
C ALA A 180 -13.91 12.89 13.73
N LEU A 181 -14.84 13.28 12.84
CA LEU A 181 -14.88 12.87 11.45
C LEU A 181 -14.62 14.13 10.59
N LYS A 182 -13.64 14.06 9.72
CA LYS A 182 -13.32 15.12 8.77
C LYS A 182 -13.49 14.65 7.34
N LYS A 183 -14.09 15.52 6.52
CA LYS A 183 -14.20 15.28 5.10
C LYS A 183 -12.83 15.45 4.44
N SER A 184 -12.43 14.46 3.67
CA SER A 184 -11.25 14.51 2.80
C SER A 184 -11.65 14.15 1.38
N PRO A 185 -11.50 15.06 0.40
CA PRO A 185 -11.81 14.80 -1.01
C PRO A 185 -11.03 13.61 -1.57
N ILE A 186 -9.80 13.42 -1.11
CA ILE A 186 -8.87 12.38 -1.56
C ILE A 186 -9.44 10.97 -1.35
N MET A 187 -10.28 10.79 -0.33
CA MET A 187 -10.91 9.49 -0.06
C MET A 187 -11.78 8.97 -1.21
N LYS A 188 -12.16 9.84 -2.15
CA LYS A 188 -12.91 9.49 -3.35
C LYS A 188 -12.06 9.46 -4.62
N GLU A 189 -10.77 9.76 -4.51
CA GLU A 189 -9.86 9.84 -5.64
C GLU A 189 -9.00 8.60 -5.75
N SER A 190 -8.70 8.17 -6.97
CA SER A 190 -7.85 7.01 -7.24
C SER A 190 -6.47 7.09 -6.60
N ILE A 191 -5.98 8.30 -6.33
CA ILE A 191 -4.66 8.54 -5.75
C ILE A 191 -4.52 7.95 -4.34
N ILE A 192 -5.61 7.79 -3.57
CA ILE A 192 -5.56 7.13 -2.25
C ILE A 192 -5.07 5.68 -2.38
N CYS A 193 -5.49 4.99 -3.43
CA CYS A 193 -5.02 3.64 -3.75
C CYS A 193 -3.62 3.69 -4.38
N GLY A 194 -3.40 4.68 -5.26
CA GLY A 194 -2.17 4.88 -6.01
C GLY A 194 -0.92 5.01 -5.16
N GLN A 195 -1.02 5.57 -3.95
CA GLN A 195 0.16 5.73 -3.07
C GLN A 195 0.83 4.40 -2.69
N CYS A 196 0.12 3.28 -2.71
CA CYS A 196 0.67 1.94 -2.55
C CYS A 196 0.69 1.16 -3.87
N HIS A 197 -0.23 1.47 -4.79
CA HIS A 197 -0.38 0.81 -6.07
C HIS A 197 0.25 1.58 -7.24
N GLY A 198 1.40 2.22 -7.01
CA GLY A 198 2.23 2.74 -8.10
C GLY A 198 2.06 4.22 -8.41
N LEU A 199 1.99 5.07 -7.39
CA LEU A 199 2.08 6.53 -7.54
C LEU A 199 3.43 6.96 -8.14
N GLY A 200 4.49 6.22 -7.83
CA GLY A 200 5.85 6.47 -8.28
C GLY A 200 6.88 5.89 -7.31
N PRO A 201 8.16 6.10 -7.58
CA PRO A 201 9.22 5.71 -6.66
C PRO A 201 9.08 6.42 -5.31
N ASN A 202 9.40 5.73 -4.25
CA ASN A 202 9.42 6.29 -2.90
C ASN A 202 10.69 7.13 -2.70
N PHE A 203 10.70 8.36 -3.20
CA PHE A 203 11.87 9.25 -3.19
C PHE A 203 12.36 9.65 -1.80
N GLU A 204 11.54 9.48 -0.77
CA GLU A 204 11.93 9.68 0.62
C GLU A 204 12.83 8.57 1.18
N LEU A 205 12.98 7.46 0.47
CA LEU A 205 13.92 6.40 0.80
C LEU A 205 15.28 6.70 0.20
N ALA A 206 16.35 6.33 0.92
CA ALA A 206 17.72 6.46 0.44
C ALA A 206 17.97 5.74 -0.90
N ASN A 207 17.24 4.65 -1.13
CA ASN A 207 17.22 3.92 -2.41
C ASN A 207 15.77 3.82 -2.88
N PRO A 208 15.30 4.77 -3.70
CA PRO A 208 13.93 4.80 -4.19
C PRO A 208 13.55 3.52 -4.94
N THR A 209 12.39 2.97 -4.63
CA THR A 209 11.84 1.76 -5.27
C THR A 209 10.42 1.99 -5.73
N GLN A 210 10.04 1.29 -6.79
CA GLN A 210 8.67 1.23 -7.29
C GLN A 210 8.36 -0.22 -7.66
N CYS A 211 7.47 -0.85 -6.90
CA CYS A 211 7.13 -2.26 -7.09
C CYS A 211 5.91 -2.44 -8.00
N ALA A 212 4.94 -1.52 -7.94
CA ALA A 212 3.71 -1.55 -8.71
C ALA A 212 3.62 -0.35 -9.65
N THR A 213 2.90 -0.48 -10.74
CA THR A 213 2.72 0.58 -11.74
C THR A 213 1.25 0.80 -12.12
N LEU A 214 0.32 0.20 -11.39
CA LEU A 214 -1.12 0.26 -11.66
C LEU A 214 -1.66 1.67 -11.80
N TYR A 215 -1.34 2.55 -10.84
CA TYR A 215 -1.81 3.94 -10.87
C TYR A 215 -1.22 4.74 -12.03
N GLY A 216 0.06 4.56 -12.33
CA GLY A 216 0.69 5.19 -13.49
C GLY A 216 0.06 4.72 -14.81
N SER A 217 -0.19 3.42 -14.97
CA SER A 217 -0.83 2.90 -16.16
C SER A 217 -2.31 3.30 -16.27
N TYR A 218 -3.03 3.42 -15.15
CA TYR A 218 -4.38 3.99 -15.09
C TYR A 218 -4.41 5.43 -15.61
N LEU A 219 -3.51 6.28 -15.15
CA LEU A 219 -3.42 7.66 -15.60
C LEU A 219 -3.12 7.76 -17.10
N HIS A 220 -2.18 6.95 -17.60
CA HIS A 220 -1.75 7.02 -18.99
C HIS A 220 -2.71 6.36 -19.98
N ASN A 221 -3.30 5.23 -19.62
CA ASN A 221 -4.04 4.41 -20.58
C ASN A 221 -5.56 4.60 -20.47
N TYR A 222 -6.08 5.05 -19.32
CA TYR A 222 -7.50 5.15 -19.11
C TYR A 222 -7.98 6.59 -18.92
N VAL A 223 -7.38 7.33 -17.99
CA VAL A 223 -7.81 8.71 -17.68
C VAL A 223 -7.66 9.64 -18.88
N GLN A 224 -6.64 9.42 -19.71
CA GLN A 224 -6.38 10.23 -20.91
C GLN A 224 -7.11 9.72 -22.16
N SER A 225 -7.91 8.68 -22.07
CA SER A 225 -8.65 8.12 -23.20
C SER A 225 -9.73 9.09 -23.65
N VAL A 226 -9.73 9.44 -24.93
CA VAL A 226 -10.70 10.39 -25.50
C VAL A 226 -12.10 9.79 -25.47
N GLY A 227 -13.06 10.58 -24.99
CA GLY A 227 -14.47 10.17 -24.95
C GLY A 227 -14.84 9.26 -23.78
N VAL A 228 -13.91 8.99 -22.86
CA VAL A 228 -14.16 8.19 -21.65
C VAL A 228 -14.28 9.15 -20.45
N VAL A 229 -15.32 8.98 -19.65
CA VAL A 229 -15.37 9.54 -18.29
C VAL A 229 -14.69 8.53 -17.39
N PRO A 230 -13.51 8.83 -16.83
CA PRO A 230 -12.77 7.83 -16.08
C PRO A 230 -13.47 7.51 -14.76
N GLU A 231 -13.69 6.21 -14.52
CA GLU A 231 -14.09 5.68 -13.22
C GLU A 231 -12.86 5.63 -12.31
N THR A 232 -13.06 5.86 -11.02
CA THR A 232 -11.98 5.76 -10.02
C THR A 232 -11.69 4.30 -9.66
N CYS A 233 -10.57 4.05 -8.97
CA CYS A 233 -10.28 2.73 -8.43
C CYS A 233 -11.41 2.23 -7.52
N GLN A 234 -11.97 3.14 -6.70
CA GLN A 234 -13.10 2.83 -5.81
C GLN A 234 -14.38 2.50 -6.60
N ASP A 235 -14.63 3.19 -7.72
CA ASP A 235 -15.80 2.89 -8.55
C ASP A 235 -15.73 1.46 -9.08
N CYS A 236 -14.60 1.05 -9.63
CA CYS A 236 -14.42 -0.29 -10.20
C CYS A 236 -14.29 -1.38 -9.13
N HIS A 237 -13.44 -1.16 -8.11
CA HIS A 237 -13.09 -2.21 -7.14
C HIS A 237 -13.96 -2.24 -5.88
N MET A 238 -14.82 -1.25 -5.64
CA MET A 238 -15.67 -1.20 -4.45
C MET A 238 -17.16 -1.04 -4.78
N THR A 239 -17.51 -0.14 -5.72
CA THR A 239 -18.88 0.30 -5.93
C THR A 239 -19.59 -0.48 -7.03
N LYS A 240 -19.00 -0.56 -8.23
CA LYS A 240 -19.62 -1.12 -9.45
C LYS A 240 -20.15 -2.55 -9.25
N HIS A 241 -19.40 -3.37 -8.54
CA HIS A 241 -19.77 -4.76 -8.26
C HIS A 241 -20.28 -4.97 -6.83
N LYS A 242 -20.54 -3.89 -6.08
CA LYS A 242 -20.99 -3.92 -4.67
C LYS A 242 -20.06 -4.73 -3.76
N THR A 243 -18.79 -4.69 -4.04
CA THR A 243 -17.76 -5.46 -3.33
C THR A 243 -17.24 -4.76 -2.08
N GLY A 244 -17.50 -3.44 -1.97
CA GLY A 244 -17.13 -2.65 -0.80
C GLY A 244 -15.65 -2.78 -0.45
N HIS A 245 -15.36 -3.03 0.81
CA HIS A 245 -14.00 -3.12 1.33
C HIS A 245 -13.31 -4.49 1.10
N THR A 246 -13.93 -5.41 0.34
CA THR A 246 -13.22 -6.61 -0.15
C THR A 246 -12.17 -6.26 -1.18
N MET A 247 -12.40 -5.15 -1.93
CA MET A 247 -11.47 -4.63 -2.94
C MET A 247 -10.86 -5.76 -3.81
N PRO A 248 -11.69 -6.51 -4.56
CA PRO A 248 -11.26 -7.70 -5.27
C PRO A 248 -10.28 -7.36 -6.38
N GLY A 249 -9.35 -8.29 -6.65
CA GLY A 249 -8.37 -8.20 -7.73
C GLY A 249 -8.46 -9.42 -8.66
N TYR A 250 -7.37 -9.75 -9.33
CA TYR A 250 -7.28 -10.78 -10.39
C TYR A 250 -7.75 -12.18 -9.99
N ARG A 251 -7.84 -12.49 -8.70
CA ARG A 251 -8.33 -13.79 -8.21
C ARG A 251 -9.85 -13.86 -8.05
N ASP A 252 -10.52 -12.72 -8.10
CA ASP A 252 -11.97 -12.70 -8.06
C ASP A 252 -12.52 -12.94 -9.46
N PRO A 253 -13.32 -14.00 -9.67
CA PRO A 253 -13.86 -14.31 -10.98
C PRO A 253 -14.69 -13.20 -11.60
N LEU A 254 -15.37 -12.40 -10.77
CA LEU A 254 -16.20 -11.29 -11.22
C LEU A 254 -15.35 -10.19 -11.89
N ILE A 255 -14.19 -9.87 -11.29
CA ILE A 255 -13.27 -8.88 -11.84
C ILE A 255 -12.46 -9.48 -13.00
N ALA A 256 -11.85 -10.66 -12.79
CA ALA A 256 -10.95 -11.27 -13.75
C ALA A 256 -11.63 -11.62 -15.08
N LYS A 257 -12.87 -12.12 -15.03
CA LYS A 257 -13.63 -12.52 -16.24
C LYS A 257 -13.93 -11.35 -17.17
N ASN A 258 -14.09 -10.14 -16.61
CA ASN A 258 -14.43 -8.94 -17.35
C ASN A 258 -13.19 -8.09 -17.71
N ALA A 259 -12.01 -8.50 -17.26
CA ALA A 259 -10.79 -7.70 -17.44
C ALA A 259 -10.19 -7.82 -18.85
N VAL A 260 -10.44 -8.92 -19.57
CA VAL A 260 -9.89 -9.18 -20.91
C VAL A 260 -10.92 -9.81 -21.81
N ASP A 261 -11.14 -9.23 -22.98
CA ASP A 261 -11.82 -9.87 -24.09
C ASP A 261 -10.82 -10.67 -24.92
N VAL A 262 -11.20 -11.87 -25.29
CA VAL A 262 -10.38 -12.79 -26.09
C VAL A 262 -11.09 -13.13 -27.39
N GLU A 263 -10.52 -12.71 -28.50
CA GLU A 263 -10.98 -13.07 -29.85
C GLU A 263 -9.98 -14.04 -30.46
N VAL A 264 -10.47 -15.16 -30.97
CA VAL A 264 -9.63 -16.19 -31.60
C VAL A 264 -10.11 -16.43 -33.03
N GLN A 265 -9.18 -16.33 -33.98
CA GLN A 265 -9.41 -16.68 -35.40
C GLN A 265 -8.39 -17.76 -35.79
N ALA A 266 -8.84 -18.77 -36.46
CA ALA A 266 -8.00 -19.83 -37.00
C ALA A 266 -8.24 -20.01 -38.49
N ARG A 267 -7.15 -20.21 -39.25
CA ARG A 267 -7.19 -20.50 -40.68
C ARG A 267 -6.25 -21.66 -40.96
N GLY A 268 -6.78 -22.64 -41.71
CA GLY A 268 -5.97 -23.73 -42.22
C GLY A 268 -5.27 -23.35 -43.54
N TYR A 269 -4.04 -23.80 -43.66
CA TYR A 269 -3.20 -23.63 -44.84
C TYR A 269 -2.59 -24.99 -45.23
N GLN A 270 -2.16 -25.09 -46.47
CA GLN A 270 -1.20 -26.10 -46.88
C GLN A 270 0.07 -25.37 -47.29
N VAL A 271 1.17 -25.70 -46.63
CA VAL A 271 2.46 -25.14 -46.92
C VAL A 271 3.26 -26.12 -47.76
N LEU A 272 3.73 -25.68 -48.94
CA LEU A 272 4.63 -26.48 -49.74
C LEU A 272 6.02 -26.52 -49.09
N PHE A 273 6.40 -27.66 -48.55
CA PHE A 273 7.66 -27.84 -47.82
C PHE A 273 8.81 -28.27 -48.73
N LYS A 274 8.50 -29.21 -49.67
CA LYS A 274 9.43 -29.65 -50.71
C LYS A 274 8.63 -29.83 -52.01
N ALA A 275 9.30 -29.95 -53.12
CA ALA A 275 8.62 -30.13 -54.41
C ALA A 275 7.64 -31.35 -54.33
N GLY A 276 6.35 -31.05 -54.43
CA GLY A 276 5.29 -32.04 -54.37
C GLY A 276 4.77 -32.47 -52.95
N GLU A 277 5.37 -31.97 -51.90
CA GLU A 277 4.92 -32.31 -50.52
C GLU A 277 4.23 -31.10 -49.86
N HIS A 278 3.00 -31.24 -49.44
CA HIS A 278 2.20 -30.25 -48.74
C HIS A 278 1.99 -30.65 -47.30
N ILE A 279 2.36 -29.75 -46.38
CA ILE A 279 2.18 -29.93 -44.94
C ILE A 279 0.96 -29.12 -44.51
N PRO A 280 -0.07 -29.75 -43.89
CA PRO A 280 -1.20 -29.04 -43.33
C PRO A 280 -0.72 -28.20 -42.14
N THR A 281 -1.06 -26.93 -42.17
CA THR A 281 -0.63 -25.95 -41.16
C THR A 281 -1.81 -25.10 -40.73
N ALA A 282 -1.89 -24.68 -39.50
CA ALA A 282 -2.86 -23.72 -38.98
C ALA A 282 -2.19 -22.45 -38.52
N ALA A 283 -2.72 -21.31 -38.92
CA ALA A 283 -2.41 -20.03 -38.29
C ALA A 283 -3.53 -19.67 -37.34
N VAL A 284 -3.16 -19.43 -36.07
CA VAL A 284 -4.09 -19.01 -35.05
C VAL A 284 -3.73 -17.58 -34.65
N GLN A 285 -4.66 -16.66 -34.79
CA GLN A 285 -4.56 -15.29 -34.33
C GLN A 285 -5.37 -15.13 -33.06
N VAL A 286 -4.75 -14.65 -31.99
CA VAL A 286 -5.42 -14.34 -30.73
C VAL A 286 -5.31 -12.84 -30.52
N LYS A 287 -6.45 -12.17 -30.38
CA LYS A 287 -6.53 -10.75 -30.00
C LYS A 287 -7.00 -10.65 -28.57
N LEU A 288 -6.23 -9.98 -27.73
CA LEU A 288 -6.55 -9.68 -26.34
C LEU A 288 -6.83 -8.18 -26.21
N THR A 289 -8.01 -7.83 -25.69
CA THR A 289 -8.39 -6.45 -25.41
C THR A 289 -8.52 -6.26 -23.91
N SER A 290 -7.73 -5.35 -23.33
CA SER A 290 -7.80 -5.04 -21.91
C SER A 290 -8.96 -4.08 -21.62
N ASN A 291 -9.84 -4.45 -20.69
CA ASN A 291 -10.96 -3.65 -20.20
C ASN A 291 -10.71 -3.18 -18.75
N ALA A 292 -9.51 -3.38 -18.23
CA ALA A 292 -9.23 -3.17 -16.81
C ALA A 292 -8.95 -1.71 -16.42
N GLY A 293 -8.88 -0.78 -17.37
CA GLY A 293 -8.52 0.61 -17.10
C GLY A 293 -7.05 0.81 -16.68
N HIS A 294 -6.26 -0.25 -16.58
CA HIS A 294 -4.82 -0.26 -16.32
C HIS A 294 -4.20 -1.51 -16.97
N ARG A 295 -2.87 -1.59 -16.98
CA ARG A 295 -2.19 -2.78 -17.50
C ARG A 295 -2.53 -4.03 -16.70
N ILE A 296 -2.57 -5.15 -17.37
CA ILE A 296 -2.69 -6.49 -16.79
C ILE A 296 -1.77 -7.46 -17.56
N PRO A 297 -1.04 -8.33 -16.85
CA PRO A 297 -0.85 -8.32 -15.41
C PRO A 297 0.01 -7.13 -14.95
N ASP A 298 -0.28 -6.62 -13.76
CA ASP A 298 0.52 -5.62 -13.07
C ASP A 298 0.36 -5.84 -11.56
N GLY A 299 1.36 -5.48 -10.71
CA GLY A 299 1.19 -5.79 -9.31
C GLY A 299 2.19 -5.25 -8.38
#